data_027f79a3ce99e585844501a36922ed05
#
_entry.id   027f79a3ce99e585844501a36922ed05
#
_cell.length_a   1.000
_cell.length_b   1.000
_cell.length_c   1.000
_cell.angle_alpha   90.00
_cell.angle_beta   90.00
_cell.angle_gamma   90.00
#
_symmetry.space_group_name_H-M   'P 1'
#
loop_
_entity.id
_entity.type
_entity.pdbx_description
1 polymer ?
#
loop_
_entity_poly.entity_id
_entity_poly.type
_entity_poly.pdbx_seq_one_letter_code
_entity_poly.pdbx_strand_id
1 'polypeptide(L)'
;MRLHWIAGLLMVAMLASVSPAQAKAAGSKAAHPEFLVSTQWLAQHLSDANLVIIHAGSSDDDYNSAHIPGARHLATNKFTEGPTPPNTELLPSDKLQANLEAIGVSDDSRIIIYASDWDPFAARLFFTLDYLGRAGNAALLDGGLDMWIHEKRPLSTDVPTVAPGKLTVQAHPEVVARMDWVKQVSADPAAAHVLLTDARPLRRYRGGHIPGAVPGFWEKTQLAEETPLLRSPQELAAMFARLGYKPGYKVVSYCEVGWQASFTYFVARYLGYDAAMYDGSWTEWSTAKQPAVRGD
;
A
#
# COMPACT_ATOMS: atom_id res chain seq x y z
N MET A 1 -14.81 -13.27 89.16
CA MET A 1 -15.24 -13.89 87.86
C MET A 1 -15.23 -12.80 86.79
N ARG A 2 -14.18 -12.72 85.96
CA ARG A 2 -14.10 -11.75 84.88
C ARG A 2 -14.01 -12.53 83.56
N LEU A 3 -15.01 -12.34 82.69
CA LEU A 3 -15.13 -12.91 81.43
C LEU A 3 -14.30 -12.09 80.45
N HIS A 4 -13.30 -12.71 79.78
CA HIS A 4 -12.53 -12.07 78.68
C HIS A 4 -13.15 -12.46 77.37
N TRP A 5 -13.63 -11.46 76.65
CA TRP A 5 -14.08 -11.60 75.22
C TRP A 5 -12.84 -11.43 74.33
N ILE A 6 -12.56 -12.47 73.55
CA ILE A 6 -11.55 -12.40 72.48
C ILE A 6 -12.30 -12.07 71.25
N ALA A 7 -12.11 -10.87 70.71
CA ALA A 7 -12.60 -10.45 69.42
C ALA A 7 -11.66 -10.99 68.34
N GLY A 8 -12.12 -11.97 67.58
CA GLY A 8 -11.42 -12.45 66.38
C GLY A 8 -11.67 -11.51 65.20
N LEU A 9 -10.61 -10.85 64.70
CA LEU A 9 -10.64 -10.06 63.49
C LEU A 9 -10.54 -11.01 62.28
N LEU A 10 -11.65 -11.20 61.57
CA LEU A 10 -11.66 -11.85 60.24
C LEU A 10 -11.19 -10.82 59.20
N MET A 11 -9.94 -10.97 58.74
CA MET A 11 -9.43 -10.26 57.57
C MET A 11 -10.00 -10.89 56.31
N VAL A 12 -11.02 -10.28 55.72
CA VAL A 12 -11.52 -10.65 54.37
C VAL A 12 -10.56 -10.07 53.33
N ALA A 13 -9.71 -10.92 52.77
CA ALA A 13 -8.91 -10.56 51.62
C ALA A 13 -9.82 -10.42 50.39
N MET A 14 -10.12 -9.19 49.99
CA MET A 14 -10.74 -8.93 48.66
C MET A 14 -9.71 -9.23 47.55
N LEU A 15 -9.83 -10.40 46.97
CA LEU A 15 -9.22 -10.69 45.69
C LEU A 15 -9.93 -9.84 44.64
N ALA A 16 -9.34 -8.73 44.24
CA ALA A 16 -9.76 -7.95 43.08
C ALA A 16 -9.56 -8.84 41.83
N SER A 17 -10.64 -9.45 41.35
CA SER A 17 -10.67 -10.09 40.03
C SER A 17 -10.49 -9.02 38.98
N VAL A 18 -9.28 -8.92 38.43
CA VAL A 18 -9.01 -8.12 37.23
C VAL A 18 -9.75 -8.81 36.05
N SER A 19 -10.87 -8.23 35.65
CA SER A 19 -11.58 -8.63 34.42
C SER A 19 -10.63 -8.50 33.21
N PRO A 20 -10.49 -9.53 32.35
CA PRO A 20 -9.64 -9.47 31.17
C PRO A 20 -10.24 -8.67 29.99
N ALA A 21 -11.12 -7.72 30.26
CA ALA A 21 -11.90 -6.98 29.23
C ALA A 21 -11.51 -5.50 29.12
N GLN A 22 -10.27 -5.15 29.38
CA GLN A 22 -9.74 -3.81 29.07
C GLN A 22 -8.26 -3.83 28.65
N ALA A 23 -7.89 -4.72 27.74
CA ALA A 23 -6.84 -4.37 26.79
C ALA A 23 -7.49 -3.37 25.80
N LYS A 24 -7.53 -2.10 26.22
CA LYS A 24 -7.86 -0.99 25.34
C LYS A 24 -6.90 -1.11 24.16
N ALA A 25 -7.40 -1.54 22.98
CA ALA A 25 -6.63 -1.49 21.74
C ALA A 25 -6.14 -0.05 21.65
N ALA A 26 -4.85 0.17 21.93
CA ALA A 26 -4.20 1.44 21.67
C ALA A 26 -4.49 1.69 20.19
N GLY A 27 -5.25 2.74 19.87
CA GLY A 27 -5.67 3.03 18.52
C GLY A 27 -4.40 3.11 17.68
N SER A 28 -4.19 2.14 16.78
CA SER A 28 -3.03 2.15 15.91
C SER A 28 -3.16 3.39 15.03
N LYS A 29 -2.26 4.35 15.23
CA LYS A 29 -2.05 5.42 14.25
C LYS A 29 -1.26 4.83 13.10
N ALA A 30 -1.44 5.35 11.88
CA ALA A 30 -0.49 5.06 10.82
C ALA A 30 0.92 5.43 11.30
N ALA A 31 1.90 4.58 11.04
CA ALA A 31 3.29 4.90 11.35
C ALA A 31 3.86 5.94 10.37
N HIS A 32 3.32 5.94 9.15
CA HIS A 32 3.68 6.86 8.06
C HIS A 32 2.46 7.65 7.57
N PRO A 33 1.85 8.52 8.41
CA PRO A 33 0.68 9.31 8.00
C PRO A 33 0.99 10.23 6.83
N GLU A 34 2.25 10.58 6.62
CA GLU A 34 2.72 11.41 5.50
C GLU A 34 2.59 10.73 4.12
N PHE A 35 2.35 9.41 4.07
CA PHE A 35 2.14 8.67 2.82
C PHE A 35 0.74 8.83 2.23
N LEU A 36 -0.19 9.46 2.97
CA LEU A 36 -1.55 9.68 2.51
C LEU A 36 -1.94 11.14 2.76
N VAL A 37 -2.49 11.81 1.75
CA VAL A 37 -3.00 13.18 1.89
C VAL A 37 -4.45 13.26 1.44
N SER A 38 -5.24 14.12 2.10
CA SER A 38 -6.62 14.37 1.69
C SER A 38 -6.70 15.30 0.48
N THR A 39 -7.82 15.25 -0.22
CA THR A 39 -8.16 16.20 -1.29
C THR A 39 -8.19 17.65 -0.77
N GLN A 40 -8.62 17.86 0.47
CA GLN A 40 -8.60 19.18 1.12
C GLN A 40 -7.15 19.68 1.29
N TRP A 41 -6.26 18.84 1.78
CA TRP A 41 -4.84 19.20 1.91
C TRP A 41 -4.27 19.59 0.54
N LEU A 42 -4.45 18.74 -0.48
CA LEU A 42 -3.93 19.02 -1.82
C LEU A 42 -4.46 20.33 -2.39
N ALA A 43 -5.76 20.60 -2.24
CA ALA A 43 -6.37 21.85 -2.72
C ALA A 43 -5.77 23.11 -2.09
N GLN A 44 -5.27 23.01 -0.86
CA GLN A 44 -4.61 24.14 -0.16
C GLN A 44 -3.14 24.32 -0.56
N HIS A 45 -2.52 23.32 -1.20
CA HIS A 45 -1.09 23.28 -1.52
C HIS A 45 -0.79 23.30 -3.02
N LEU A 46 -1.82 23.47 -3.89
CA LEU A 46 -1.64 23.45 -5.35
C LEU A 46 -0.60 24.45 -5.88
N SER A 47 -0.31 25.51 -5.13
CA SER A 47 0.65 26.55 -5.50
C SER A 47 2.03 26.38 -4.87
N ASP A 48 2.27 25.30 -4.12
CA ASP A 48 3.57 25.08 -3.48
C ASP A 48 4.64 24.80 -4.55
N ALA A 49 5.77 25.50 -4.46
CA ALA A 49 6.78 25.51 -5.52
C ALA A 49 7.45 24.15 -5.77
N ASN A 50 7.54 23.31 -4.74
CA ASN A 50 8.12 21.96 -4.83
C ASN A 50 7.09 20.84 -4.98
N LEU A 51 5.80 21.18 -5.12
CA LEU A 51 4.75 20.17 -5.30
C LEU A 51 4.77 19.62 -6.71
N VAL A 52 4.81 18.31 -6.82
CA VAL A 52 4.66 17.55 -8.06
C VAL A 52 3.45 16.64 -7.93
N ILE A 53 2.40 16.93 -8.68
CA ILE A 53 1.19 16.10 -8.72
C ILE A 53 1.30 15.19 -9.93
N ILE A 54 1.14 13.87 -9.74
CA ILE A 54 1.26 12.89 -10.82
C ILE A 54 -0.06 12.12 -10.96
N HIS A 55 -0.66 12.23 -12.14
CA HIS A 55 -1.69 11.30 -12.59
C HIS A 55 -1.01 10.04 -13.13
N ALA A 56 -1.13 8.94 -12.42
CA ALA A 56 -0.64 7.63 -12.87
C ALA A 56 -1.77 6.92 -13.62
N GLY A 57 -1.63 6.71 -14.91
CA GLY A 57 -2.70 6.14 -15.74
C GLY A 57 -2.19 5.43 -16.99
N SER A 58 -3.01 4.56 -17.57
CA SER A 58 -2.67 3.84 -18.82
C SER A 58 -3.03 4.62 -20.07
N SER A 59 -3.90 5.62 -19.97
CA SER A 59 -4.45 6.38 -21.10
C SER A 59 -4.12 7.87 -20.98
N ASP A 60 -3.59 8.43 -22.06
CA ASP A 60 -3.45 9.89 -22.20
C ASP A 60 -4.82 10.56 -22.33
N ASP A 61 -5.83 9.87 -22.89
CA ASP A 61 -7.16 10.42 -23.11
C ASP A 61 -7.88 10.75 -21.80
N ASP A 62 -7.74 9.89 -20.78
CA ASP A 62 -8.34 10.12 -19.45
C ASP A 62 -7.75 11.39 -18.82
N TYR A 63 -6.43 11.51 -18.83
CA TYR A 63 -5.75 12.69 -18.33
C TYR A 63 -6.11 13.95 -19.13
N ASN A 64 -6.15 13.88 -20.45
CA ASN A 64 -6.45 15.01 -21.31
C ASN A 64 -7.92 15.47 -21.20
N SER A 65 -8.82 14.55 -20.85
CA SER A 65 -10.24 14.89 -20.67
C SER A 65 -10.48 15.72 -19.43
N ALA A 66 -9.85 15.35 -18.30
CA ALA A 66 -9.92 16.10 -17.04
C ALA A 66 -8.87 15.60 -16.03
N HIS A 67 -8.14 16.50 -15.42
CA HIS A 67 -7.19 16.19 -14.35
C HIS A 67 -7.16 17.26 -13.25
N ILE A 68 -6.52 16.97 -12.13
CA ILE A 68 -6.30 17.93 -11.06
C ILE A 68 -5.38 19.06 -11.57
N PRO A 69 -5.69 20.36 -11.35
CA PRO A 69 -4.88 21.45 -11.85
C PRO A 69 -3.41 21.31 -11.50
N GLY A 70 -2.53 21.47 -12.49
CA GLY A 70 -1.08 21.33 -12.35
C GLY A 70 -0.55 19.89 -12.30
N ALA A 71 -1.42 18.89 -12.37
CA ALA A 71 -0.99 17.50 -12.47
C ALA A 71 -0.26 17.22 -13.77
N ARG A 72 0.69 16.30 -13.72
CA ARG A 72 1.49 15.79 -14.84
C ARG A 72 1.13 14.34 -15.07
N HIS A 73 0.98 13.91 -16.31
CA HIS A 73 0.70 12.52 -16.64
C HIS A 73 1.98 11.69 -16.62
N LEU A 74 1.91 10.51 -15.99
CA LEU A 74 2.94 9.47 -16.12
C LEU A 74 2.27 8.17 -16.50
N ALA A 75 2.38 7.83 -17.78
CA ALA A 75 1.82 6.60 -18.31
C ALA A 75 2.43 5.35 -17.64
N THR A 76 1.64 4.30 -17.47
CA THR A 76 2.07 3.07 -16.77
C THR A 76 3.32 2.44 -17.37
N ASN A 77 3.50 2.50 -18.70
CA ASN A 77 4.70 2.04 -19.40
C ASN A 77 5.98 2.87 -19.12
N LYS A 78 5.87 3.94 -18.33
CA LYS A 78 7.00 4.75 -17.89
C LYS A 78 7.55 4.31 -16.53
N PHE A 79 6.83 3.45 -15.81
CA PHE A 79 7.28 2.88 -14.54
C PHE A 79 7.16 1.36 -14.44
N THR A 80 6.64 0.70 -15.51
CA THR A 80 6.68 -0.75 -15.67
C THR A 80 7.16 -1.13 -17.06
N GLU A 81 7.63 -2.36 -17.24
CA GLU A 81 8.09 -2.85 -18.56
C GLU A 81 6.98 -2.88 -19.60
N GLY A 82 5.73 -2.93 -19.18
CA GLY A 82 4.58 -2.86 -20.07
C GLY A 82 3.24 -2.99 -19.34
N PRO A 83 2.13 -2.59 -19.96
CA PRO A 83 0.80 -2.69 -19.37
C PRO A 83 0.22 -4.11 -19.43
N THR A 84 0.82 -5.00 -20.23
CA THR A 84 0.29 -6.33 -20.52
C THR A 84 1.22 -7.43 -19.99
N PRO A 85 0.69 -8.47 -19.31
CA PRO A 85 1.49 -9.60 -18.85
C PRO A 85 2.27 -10.27 -20.02
N PRO A 86 3.50 -10.79 -19.74
CA PRO A 86 4.16 -10.85 -18.46
C PRO A 86 4.98 -9.59 -18.08
N ASN A 87 4.98 -8.53 -18.86
CA ASN A 87 5.93 -7.43 -18.80
C ASN A 87 5.38 -6.24 -17.98
N THR A 88 4.98 -6.49 -16.75
CA THR A 88 4.48 -5.44 -15.83
C THR A 88 5.40 -5.20 -14.64
N GLU A 89 6.61 -5.75 -14.67
CA GLU A 89 7.62 -5.55 -13.63
C GLU A 89 8.24 -4.15 -13.70
N LEU A 90 9.00 -3.80 -12.66
CA LEU A 90 9.71 -2.52 -12.61
C LEU A 90 10.69 -2.37 -13.77
N LEU A 91 10.70 -1.20 -14.39
CA LEU A 91 11.78 -0.81 -15.28
C LEU A 91 13.13 -0.73 -14.54
N PRO A 92 14.26 -0.82 -15.26
CA PRO A 92 15.57 -0.48 -14.70
C PRO A 92 15.58 0.90 -14.04
N SER A 93 16.32 1.04 -12.93
CA SER A 93 16.30 2.25 -12.10
C SER A 93 16.72 3.51 -12.83
N ASP A 94 17.66 3.41 -13.79
CA ASP A 94 18.10 4.52 -14.65
C ASP A 94 16.97 5.01 -15.58
N LYS A 95 16.17 4.11 -16.11
CA LYS A 95 14.98 4.46 -16.92
C LYS A 95 13.89 5.10 -16.06
N LEU A 96 13.65 4.54 -14.86
CA LEU A 96 12.71 5.11 -13.91
C LEU A 96 13.09 6.53 -13.51
N GLN A 97 14.38 6.75 -13.19
CA GLN A 97 14.92 8.05 -12.89
C GLN A 97 14.68 9.04 -14.04
N ALA A 98 15.10 8.67 -15.26
CA ALA A 98 14.94 9.53 -16.44
C ALA A 98 13.47 9.88 -16.72
N ASN A 99 12.53 8.93 -16.57
CA ASN A 99 11.11 9.17 -16.79
C ASN A 99 10.51 10.11 -15.72
N LEU A 100 10.93 10.01 -14.47
CA LEU A 100 10.51 10.92 -13.40
C LEU A 100 11.12 12.32 -13.57
N GLU A 101 12.40 12.40 -13.92
CA GLU A 101 13.05 13.68 -14.22
C GLU A 101 12.39 14.41 -15.41
N ALA A 102 11.99 13.66 -16.43
CA ALA A 102 11.32 14.22 -17.63
C ALA A 102 10.01 14.96 -17.29
N ILE A 103 9.33 14.54 -16.23
CA ILE A 103 8.13 15.21 -15.71
C ILE A 103 8.46 16.18 -14.56
N GLY A 104 9.73 16.56 -14.37
CA GLY A 104 10.17 17.57 -13.44
C GLY A 104 10.26 17.13 -11.98
N VAL A 105 10.37 15.83 -11.70
CA VAL A 105 10.65 15.33 -10.34
C VAL A 105 12.11 15.58 -9.98
N SER A 106 12.35 16.18 -8.82
CA SER A 106 13.67 16.49 -8.26
C SER A 106 13.79 15.98 -6.82
N ASP A 107 14.97 16.08 -6.24
CA ASP A 107 15.24 15.59 -4.88
C ASP A 107 14.41 16.28 -3.80
N ASP A 108 14.04 17.54 -3.99
CA ASP A 108 13.24 18.36 -3.08
C ASP A 108 11.73 18.29 -3.36
N SER A 109 11.31 17.54 -4.40
CA SER A 109 9.90 17.42 -4.77
C SER A 109 9.07 16.75 -3.67
N ARG A 110 7.93 17.33 -3.33
CA ARG A 110 6.82 16.66 -2.63
C ARG A 110 5.91 16.06 -3.69
N ILE A 111 5.82 14.75 -3.77
CA ILE A 111 5.13 14.02 -4.84
C ILE A 111 3.77 13.54 -4.34
N ILE A 112 2.70 13.99 -4.98
CA ILE A 112 1.34 13.49 -4.71
C ILE A 112 0.88 12.70 -5.92
N ILE A 113 0.50 11.45 -5.70
CA ILE A 113 0.13 10.50 -6.74
C ILE A 113 -1.36 10.22 -6.65
N TYR A 114 -2.02 10.24 -7.78
CA TYR A 114 -3.40 9.78 -7.90
C TYR A 114 -3.62 9.01 -9.20
N ALA A 115 -4.70 8.26 -9.25
CA ALA A 115 -5.21 7.59 -10.44
C ALA A 115 -6.72 7.86 -10.57
N SER A 116 -7.31 7.42 -11.66
CA SER A 116 -8.75 7.41 -11.90
C SER A 116 -9.33 6.02 -11.64
N ASP A 117 -10.63 5.93 -11.41
CA ASP A 117 -11.41 4.68 -11.46
C ASP A 117 -10.90 3.53 -10.59
N TRP A 118 -10.48 3.82 -9.35
CA TRP A 118 -10.01 2.77 -8.44
C TRP A 118 -8.76 2.01 -8.91
N ASP A 119 -8.05 2.53 -9.90
CA ASP A 119 -6.90 1.88 -10.45
C ASP A 119 -5.74 1.82 -9.43
N PRO A 120 -5.10 0.66 -9.27
CA PRO A 120 -3.96 0.52 -8.38
C PRO A 120 -2.69 1.21 -8.89
N PHE A 121 -2.75 1.97 -9.99
CA PHE A 121 -1.60 2.60 -10.63
C PHE A 121 -0.90 3.61 -9.73
N ALA A 122 -1.66 4.36 -8.92
CA ALA A 122 -1.07 5.27 -7.94
C ALA A 122 -0.22 4.52 -6.90
N ALA A 123 -0.73 3.41 -6.36
CA ALA A 123 0.01 2.58 -5.43
C ALA A 123 1.21 1.88 -6.10
N ARG A 124 1.10 1.53 -7.38
CA ARG A 124 2.21 0.97 -8.16
C ARG A 124 3.34 2.00 -8.36
N LEU A 125 3.00 3.26 -8.63
CA LEU A 125 3.99 4.32 -8.71
C LEU A 125 4.60 4.63 -7.35
N PHE A 126 3.83 4.57 -6.25
CA PHE A 126 4.37 4.67 -4.90
C PHE A 126 5.41 3.57 -4.62
N PHE A 127 5.10 2.30 -4.95
CA PHE A 127 6.04 1.19 -4.85
C PHE A 127 7.33 1.45 -5.66
N THR A 128 7.19 1.99 -6.86
CA THR A 128 8.32 2.39 -7.72
C THR A 128 9.18 3.45 -7.04
N LEU A 129 8.56 4.47 -6.43
CA LEU A 129 9.26 5.53 -5.71
C LEU A 129 9.91 5.01 -4.43
N ASP A 130 9.30 4.06 -3.71
CA ASP A 130 9.91 3.41 -2.56
C ASP A 130 11.12 2.58 -2.98
N TYR A 131 11.02 1.83 -4.08
CA TYR A 131 12.17 1.14 -4.68
C TYR A 131 13.33 2.08 -5.03
N LEU A 132 13.03 3.30 -5.47
CA LEU A 132 14.03 4.33 -5.79
C LEU A 132 14.53 5.11 -4.56
N GLY A 133 14.10 4.75 -3.34
CA GLY A 133 14.46 5.44 -2.11
C GLY A 133 13.75 6.77 -1.90
N ARG A 134 12.58 6.97 -2.53
CA ARG A 134 11.84 8.25 -2.55
C ARG A 134 10.48 8.20 -1.84
N ALA A 135 10.16 7.14 -1.11
CA ALA A 135 8.88 7.03 -0.39
C ALA A 135 8.63 8.20 0.56
N GLY A 136 9.64 8.67 1.28
CA GLY A 136 9.50 9.78 2.23
C GLY A 136 9.05 11.11 1.61
N ASN A 137 9.16 11.24 0.29
CA ASN A 137 8.72 12.41 -0.47
C ASN A 137 7.37 12.19 -1.16
N ALA A 138 6.85 10.96 -1.17
CA ALA A 138 5.67 10.55 -1.93
C ALA A 138 4.45 10.33 -1.03
N ALA A 139 3.27 10.63 -1.55
CA ALA A 139 2.00 10.27 -0.92
C ALA A 139 0.95 9.93 -1.96
N LEU A 140 0.01 9.06 -1.61
CA LEU A 140 -1.22 8.90 -2.37
C LEU A 140 -2.23 9.98 -1.99
N LEU A 141 -3.01 10.42 -2.97
CA LEU A 141 -4.22 11.21 -2.74
C LEU A 141 -5.35 10.27 -2.31
N ASP A 142 -5.84 10.45 -1.09
CA ASP A 142 -6.93 9.63 -0.55
C ASP A 142 -8.21 9.83 -1.36
N GLY A 143 -8.73 8.73 -1.89
CA GLY A 143 -9.87 8.72 -2.80
C GLY A 143 -9.59 9.16 -4.24
N GLY A 144 -8.35 9.46 -4.60
CA GLY A 144 -7.92 9.74 -5.98
C GLY A 144 -8.70 10.84 -6.68
N LEU A 145 -8.83 10.72 -8.00
CA LEU A 145 -9.60 11.65 -8.83
C LEU A 145 -11.10 11.58 -8.51
N ASP A 146 -11.62 10.40 -8.18
CA ASP A 146 -13.05 10.20 -7.91
C ASP A 146 -13.52 11.04 -6.74
N MET A 147 -12.75 11.04 -5.63
CA MET A 147 -13.07 11.86 -4.48
C MET A 147 -12.93 13.36 -4.77
N TRP A 148 -11.93 13.76 -5.56
CA TRP A 148 -11.75 15.13 -6.01
C TRP A 148 -12.96 15.64 -6.81
N ILE A 149 -13.49 14.80 -7.72
CA ILE A 149 -14.70 15.08 -8.52
C ILE A 149 -15.95 15.07 -7.63
N HIS A 150 -16.09 14.08 -6.73
CA HIS A 150 -17.21 13.99 -5.81
C HIS A 150 -17.37 15.25 -4.95
N GLU A 151 -16.26 15.83 -4.51
CA GLU A 151 -16.21 17.08 -3.77
C GLU A 151 -16.38 18.34 -4.66
N LYS A 152 -16.60 18.16 -5.96
CA LYS A 152 -16.77 19.23 -6.96
C LYS A 152 -15.60 20.22 -6.99
N ARG A 153 -14.38 19.72 -6.81
CA ARG A 153 -13.17 20.53 -6.88
C ARG A 153 -12.83 20.85 -8.33
N PRO A 154 -12.07 21.95 -8.57
CA PRO A 154 -11.68 22.36 -9.92
C PRO A 154 -10.93 21.27 -10.67
N LEU A 155 -11.23 21.14 -11.95
CA LEU A 155 -10.50 20.30 -12.91
C LEU A 155 -9.85 21.20 -13.97
N SER A 156 -8.83 20.66 -14.64
CA SER A 156 -8.14 21.29 -15.76
C SER A 156 -7.98 20.31 -16.91
N THR A 157 -7.79 20.85 -18.10
CA THR A 157 -7.31 20.17 -19.31
C THR A 157 -5.95 20.75 -19.75
N ASP A 158 -5.41 21.73 -19.00
CA ASP A 158 -4.15 22.38 -19.30
C ASP A 158 -2.97 21.49 -18.93
N VAL A 159 -2.21 21.04 -19.93
CA VAL A 159 -0.99 20.23 -19.72
C VAL A 159 0.17 21.16 -19.33
N PRO A 160 0.70 21.04 -18.10
CA PRO A 160 1.77 21.92 -17.66
C PRO A 160 3.07 21.67 -18.41
N THR A 161 3.69 22.74 -18.90
CA THR A 161 5.06 22.69 -19.42
C THR A 161 6.06 22.79 -18.26
N VAL A 162 6.87 21.76 -18.07
CA VAL A 162 7.83 21.68 -16.97
C VAL A 162 9.25 21.46 -17.50
N ALA A 163 10.23 22.06 -16.83
CA ALA A 163 11.64 21.73 -17.06
C ALA A 163 11.94 20.33 -16.46
N PRO A 164 12.82 19.54 -17.06
CA PRO A 164 13.31 18.32 -16.44
C PRO A 164 13.86 18.55 -15.04
N GLY A 165 13.54 17.65 -14.13
CA GLY A 165 14.07 17.66 -12.78
C GLY A 165 15.48 17.06 -12.69
N LYS A 166 15.94 16.94 -11.43
CA LYS A 166 17.19 16.26 -11.09
C LYS A 166 16.95 15.38 -9.86
N LEU A 167 17.00 14.08 -10.06
CA LEU A 167 16.67 13.07 -9.04
C LEU A 167 17.87 12.21 -8.71
N THR A 168 18.21 12.12 -7.44
CA THR A 168 19.19 11.15 -6.93
C THR A 168 18.45 9.87 -6.54
N VAL A 169 18.88 8.73 -7.07
CA VAL A 169 18.30 7.42 -6.80
C VAL A 169 19.18 6.65 -5.84
N GLN A 170 18.56 6.11 -4.80
CA GLN A 170 19.14 5.10 -3.90
C GLN A 170 18.22 3.89 -3.91
N ALA A 171 18.50 2.92 -4.76
CA ALA A 171 17.64 1.76 -4.93
C ALA A 171 17.53 0.91 -3.65
N HIS A 172 16.31 0.48 -3.33
CA HIS A 172 15.92 -0.40 -2.22
C HIS A 172 15.46 -1.76 -2.77
N PRO A 173 16.37 -2.63 -3.22
CA PRO A 173 15.99 -3.92 -3.83
C PRO A 173 15.27 -4.86 -2.86
N GLU A 174 15.39 -4.64 -1.56
CA GLU A 174 14.74 -5.43 -0.50
C GLU A 174 13.20 -5.28 -0.46
N VAL A 175 12.66 -4.25 -1.12
CA VAL A 175 11.20 -4.10 -1.26
C VAL A 175 10.63 -4.97 -2.39
N VAL A 176 11.50 -5.56 -3.22
CA VAL A 176 11.12 -6.46 -4.31
C VAL A 176 11.41 -7.90 -3.91
N ALA A 177 10.38 -8.69 -3.66
CA ALA A 177 10.50 -10.12 -3.47
C ALA A 177 10.72 -10.82 -4.82
N ARG A 178 11.76 -11.65 -4.93
CA ARG A 178 12.05 -12.43 -6.13
C ARG A 178 11.50 -13.84 -6.01
N MET A 179 11.17 -14.47 -7.15
CA MET A 179 10.57 -15.81 -7.19
C MET A 179 11.37 -16.84 -6.38
N ASP A 180 12.68 -16.86 -6.48
CA ASP A 180 13.49 -17.87 -5.76
C ASP A 180 13.37 -17.72 -4.23
N TRP A 181 13.29 -16.51 -3.72
CA TRP A 181 13.03 -16.28 -2.31
C TRP A 181 11.58 -16.63 -1.93
N VAL A 182 10.60 -16.28 -2.75
CA VAL A 182 9.19 -16.62 -2.51
C VAL A 182 9.01 -18.14 -2.49
N LYS A 183 9.70 -18.90 -3.35
CA LYS A 183 9.71 -20.39 -3.33
C LYS A 183 10.19 -20.95 -1.99
N GLN A 184 11.23 -20.36 -1.42
CA GLN A 184 11.77 -20.79 -0.13
C GLN A 184 10.78 -20.54 1.00
N VAL A 185 10.20 -19.32 1.08
CA VAL A 185 9.31 -18.95 2.18
C VAL A 185 7.91 -19.54 2.05
N SER A 186 7.46 -19.85 0.83
CA SER A 186 6.12 -20.41 0.57
C SER A 186 5.91 -21.82 1.15
N ALA A 187 6.98 -22.55 1.45
CA ALA A 187 6.90 -23.85 2.08
C ALA A 187 6.39 -23.78 3.54
N ASP A 188 6.79 -22.75 4.28
CA ASP A 188 6.30 -22.43 5.63
C ASP A 188 6.51 -20.92 5.89
N PRO A 189 5.57 -20.06 5.42
CA PRO A 189 5.71 -18.62 5.62
C PRO A 189 5.74 -18.22 7.11
N ALA A 190 5.03 -18.97 7.96
CA ALA A 190 4.97 -18.64 9.39
C ALA A 190 6.33 -18.87 10.08
N ALA A 191 7.03 -19.96 9.75
CA ALA A 191 8.39 -20.22 10.24
C ALA A 191 9.40 -19.19 9.70
N ALA A 192 9.16 -18.66 8.50
CA ALA A 192 9.95 -17.58 7.92
C ALA A 192 9.59 -16.18 8.44
N HIS A 193 8.63 -16.05 9.36
CA HIS A 193 8.06 -14.79 9.81
C HIS A 193 7.54 -13.90 8.66
N VAL A 194 6.86 -14.52 7.71
CA VAL A 194 6.28 -13.88 6.53
C VAL A 194 4.76 -14.03 6.56
N LEU A 195 4.04 -12.95 6.25
CA LEU A 195 2.67 -12.99 5.79
C LEU A 195 2.68 -12.90 4.27
N LEU A 196 2.55 -14.03 3.59
CA LEU A 196 2.40 -14.08 2.13
C LEU A 196 0.91 -13.91 1.79
N THR A 197 0.57 -12.86 1.04
CA THR A 197 -0.83 -12.51 0.76
C THR A 197 -1.10 -12.36 -0.73
N ASP A 198 -2.19 -12.98 -1.19
CA ASP A 198 -2.70 -12.88 -2.55
C ASP A 198 -3.75 -11.76 -2.63
N ALA A 199 -3.42 -10.69 -3.34
CA ALA A 199 -4.28 -9.52 -3.47
C ALA A 199 -5.40 -9.70 -4.52
N ARG A 200 -5.48 -10.83 -5.19
CA ARG A 200 -6.50 -11.13 -6.20
C ARG A 200 -7.88 -11.40 -5.56
N PRO A 201 -8.97 -11.24 -6.33
CA PRO A 201 -10.30 -11.68 -5.91
C PRO A 201 -10.31 -13.15 -5.48
N LEU A 202 -11.09 -13.49 -4.45
CA LEU A 202 -11.16 -14.83 -3.85
C LEU A 202 -11.39 -15.94 -4.88
N ARG A 203 -12.17 -15.69 -5.95
CA ARG A 203 -12.36 -16.65 -7.04
C ARG A 203 -11.05 -17.00 -7.75
N ARG A 204 -10.17 -16.03 -7.96
CA ARG A 204 -8.84 -16.25 -8.58
C ARG A 204 -7.93 -17.03 -7.64
N TYR A 205 -7.89 -16.63 -6.37
CA TYR A 205 -7.15 -17.34 -5.33
C TYR A 205 -7.54 -18.83 -5.27
N ARG A 206 -8.84 -19.15 -5.19
CA ARG A 206 -9.33 -20.52 -5.16
C ARG A 206 -9.03 -21.32 -6.43
N GLY A 207 -8.94 -20.67 -7.58
CA GLY A 207 -8.55 -21.28 -8.84
C GLY A 207 -7.10 -21.74 -8.90
N GLY A 208 -6.25 -21.18 -8.03
CA GLY A 208 -4.84 -21.50 -7.88
C GLY A 208 -4.07 -20.35 -7.23
N HIS A 209 -3.30 -20.65 -6.19
CA HIS A 209 -2.49 -19.68 -5.46
C HIS A 209 -1.13 -20.28 -5.05
N ILE A 210 -0.20 -19.42 -4.65
CA ILE A 210 1.12 -19.83 -4.13
C ILE A 210 0.93 -20.55 -2.80
N PRO A 211 1.56 -21.72 -2.56
CA PRO A 211 1.46 -22.44 -1.29
C PRO A 211 1.74 -21.51 -0.10
N GLY A 212 0.97 -21.68 0.98
CA GLY A 212 1.10 -20.86 2.19
C GLY A 212 0.61 -19.41 2.09
N ALA A 213 0.17 -18.95 0.91
CA ALA A 213 -0.44 -17.64 0.77
C ALA A 213 -1.86 -17.61 1.36
N VAL A 214 -2.26 -16.45 1.87
CA VAL A 214 -3.62 -16.18 2.36
C VAL A 214 -4.34 -15.17 1.45
N PRO A 215 -5.69 -15.26 1.31
CA PRO A 215 -6.44 -14.34 0.46
C PRO A 215 -6.58 -12.96 1.10
N GLY A 216 -5.92 -11.96 0.55
CA GLY A 216 -5.89 -10.56 1.02
C GLY A 216 -6.40 -9.59 -0.05
N PHE A 217 -7.63 -9.75 -0.52
CA PHE A 217 -8.18 -8.94 -1.61
C PHE A 217 -8.07 -7.43 -1.34
N TRP A 218 -7.36 -6.72 -2.21
CA TRP A 218 -6.91 -5.35 -2.04
C TRP A 218 -8.05 -4.32 -1.89
N GLU A 219 -9.17 -4.47 -2.63
CA GLU A 219 -10.30 -3.54 -2.58
C GLU A 219 -10.94 -3.44 -1.19
N LYS A 220 -10.79 -4.47 -0.35
CA LYS A 220 -11.30 -4.44 1.03
C LYS A 220 -10.59 -3.43 1.92
N THR A 221 -9.47 -2.88 1.47
CA THR A 221 -8.75 -1.81 2.19
C THR A 221 -9.41 -0.44 2.06
N GLN A 222 -10.36 -0.29 1.14
CA GLN A 222 -11.11 0.93 0.89
C GLN A 222 -12.54 0.84 1.45
N LEU A 223 -13.20 2.00 1.65
CA LEU A 223 -14.52 2.05 2.29
C LEU A 223 -15.66 1.68 1.35
N ALA A 224 -15.74 2.34 0.20
CA ALA A 224 -16.81 2.14 -0.78
C ALA A 224 -16.33 2.53 -2.18
N GLU A 225 -17.01 2.01 -3.20
CA GLU A 225 -16.71 2.28 -4.61
C GLU A 225 -16.96 3.75 -4.98
N GLU A 226 -18.06 4.35 -4.47
CA GLU A 226 -18.43 5.74 -4.76
C GLU A 226 -17.53 6.78 -4.04
N THR A 227 -16.90 6.39 -2.95
CA THR A 227 -15.96 7.21 -2.18
C THR A 227 -14.80 6.34 -1.73
N PRO A 228 -13.80 6.10 -2.59
CA PRO A 228 -12.76 5.09 -2.39
C PRO A 228 -11.70 5.54 -1.38
N LEU A 229 -12.11 6.09 -0.25
CA LEU A 229 -11.22 6.48 0.84
C LEU A 229 -10.61 5.24 1.49
N LEU A 230 -9.35 5.36 1.88
CA LEU A 230 -8.68 4.32 2.64
C LEU A 230 -9.38 4.13 4.01
N ARG A 231 -9.54 2.89 4.45
CA ARG A 231 -10.03 2.58 5.81
C ARG A 231 -9.10 3.16 6.86
N SER A 232 -9.64 3.37 8.05
CA SER A 232 -8.83 3.84 9.18
C SER A 232 -7.64 2.89 9.46
N PRO A 233 -6.52 3.43 9.99
CA PRO A 233 -5.37 2.59 10.35
C PRO A 233 -5.72 1.44 11.29
N GLN A 234 -6.69 1.64 12.19
CA GLN A 234 -7.19 0.59 13.09
C GLN A 234 -7.87 -0.55 12.34
N GLU A 235 -8.74 -0.23 11.39
CA GLU A 235 -9.43 -1.23 10.57
C GLU A 235 -8.43 -2.00 9.70
N LEU A 236 -7.50 -1.29 9.08
CA LEU A 236 -6.43 -1.88 8.25
C LEU A 236 -5.54 -2.82 9.07
N ALA A 237 -5.09 -2.39 10.25
CA ALA A 237 -4.30 -3.24 11.14
C ALA A 237 -5.09 -4.48 11.59
N ALA A 238 -6.39 -4.33 11.88
CA ALA A 238 -7.26 -5.45 12.22
C ALA A 238 -7.45 -6.42 11.03
N MET A 239 -7.45 -5.91 9.79
CA MET A 239 -7.49 -6.76 8.58
C MET A 239 -6.21 -7.59 8.46
N PHE A 240 -5.03 -6.99 8.58
CA PHE A 240 -3.77 -7.73 8.57
C PHE A 240 -3.65 -8.75 9.70
N ALA A 241 -4.12 -8.41 10.90
CA ALA A 241 -4.15 -9.34 12.02
C ALA A 241 -5.04 -10.57 11.71
N ARG A 242 -6.21 -10.37 11.08
CA ARG A 242 -7.09 -11.49 10.64
C ARG A 242 -6.46 -12.34 9.54
N LEU A 243 -5.59 -11.78 8.72
CA LEU A 243 -4.80 -12.52 7.72
C LEU A 243 -3.64 -13.29 8.36
N GLY A 244 -3.37 -13.13 9.64
CA GLY A 244 -2.31 -13.82 10.36
C GLY A 244 -1.03 -12.99 10.57
N TYR A 245 -1.05 -11.67 10.29
CA TYR A 245 0.08 -10.81 10.60
C TYR A 245 0.38 -10.81 12.10
N LYS A 246 1.66 -10.89 12.43
CA LYS A 246 2.18 -10.75 13.79
C LYS A 246 3.30 -9.70 13.81
N PRO A 247 3.51 -8.99 14.93
CA PRO A 247 4.64 -8.06 15.03
C PRO A 247 5.96 -8.72 14.66
N GLY A 248 6.74 -8.05 13.81
CA GLY A 248 8.00 -8.56 13.29
C GLY A 248 7.89 -9.45 12.05
N TYR A 249 6.68 -9.70 11.54
CA TYR A 249 6.52 -10.36 10.24
C TYR A 249 6.76 -9.37 9.10
N LYS A 250 7.37 -9.88 8.01
CA LYS A 250 7.37 -9.20 6.72
C LYS A 250 6.07 -9.49 5.97
N VAL A 251 5.38 -8.45 5.49
CA VAL A 251 4.24 -8.61 4.58
C VAL A 251 4.76 -8.75 3.17
N VAL A 252 4.40 -9.83 2.48
CA VAL A 252 4.74 -10.03 1.07
C VAL A 252 3.46 -10.17 0.28
N SER A 253 3.20 -9.22 -0.61
CA SER A 253 2.01 -9.22 -1.46
C SER A 253 2.33 -9.63 -2.88
N TYR A 254 1.41 -10.35 -3.51
CA TYR A 254 1.39 -10.62 -4.95
C TYR A 254 -0.04 -10.57 -5.47
N CYS A 255 -0.19 -10.46 -6.79
CA CYS A 255 -1.51 -10.57 -7.44
C CYS A 255 -1.40 -11.36 -8.76
N GLU A 256 -2.05 -10.92 -9.83
CA GLU A 256 -1.84 -11.54 -11.15
C GLU A 256 -0.51 -11.09 -11.77
N VAL A 257 -0.22 -9.76 -11.73
CA VAL A 257 0.89 -9.12 -12.45
C VAL A 257 1.48 -7.90 -11.71
N GLY A 258 1.30 -7.80 -10.39
CA GLY A 258 1.91 -6.75 -9.56
C GLY A 258 1.09 -5.45 -9.38
N TRP A 259 -0.01 -5.23 -10.12
CA TRP A 259 -0.82 -4.02 -9.96
C TRP A 259 -1.56 -3.96 -8.62
N GLN A 260 -2.46 -4.89 -8.36
CA GLN A 260 -3.28 -4.94 -7.13
C GLN A 260 -2.43 -5.15 -5.88
N ALA A 261 -1.35 -5.93 -6.00
CA ALA A 261 -0.42 -6.21 -4.91
C ALA A 261 0.28 -4.95 -4.39
N SER A 262 0.51 -3.96 -5.26
CA SER A 262 1.13 -2.69 -4.85
C SER A 262 0.25 -1.89 -3.88
N PHE A 263 -1.07 -2.04 -3.96
CA PHE A 263 -1.95 -1.39 -2.99
C PHE A 263 -1.86 -2.05 -1.60
N THR A 264 -1.82 -3.39 -1.54
CA THR A 264 -1.57 -4.11 -0.28
C THR A 264 -0.19 -3.77 0.30
N TYR A 265 0.83 -3.66 -0.56
CA TYR A 265 2.16 -3.19 -0.19
C TYR A 265 2.10 -1.78 0.41
N PHE A 266 1.46 -0.83 -0.28
CA PHE A 266 1.29 0.54 0.20
C PHE A 266 0.66 0.58 1.60
N VAL A 267 -0.45 -0.15 1.81
CA VAL A 267 -1.14 -0.20 3.10
C VAL A 267 -0.23 -0.76 4.20
N ALA A 268 0.55 -1.82 3.91
CA ALA A 268 1.51 -2.36 4.86
C ALA A 268 2.58 -1.31 5.24
N ARG A 269 3.14 -0.60 4.26
CA ARG A 269 4.10 0.49 4.47
C ARG A 269 3.49 1.65 5.27
N TYR A 270 2.27 2.07 4.93
CA TYR A 270 1.53 3.10 5.65
C TYR A 270 1.34 2.77 7.14
N LEU A 271 1.09 1.49 7.46
CA LEU A 271 1.00 0.99 8.83
C LEU A 271 2.38 0.83 9.51
N GLY A 272 3.49 0.98 8.78
CA GLY A 272 4.86 0.81 9.30
C GLY A 272 5.31 -0.65 9.36
N TYR A 273 4.68 -1.54 8.61
CA TYR A 273 5.11 -2.92 8.53
C TYR A 273 6.29 -3.06 7.57
N ASP A 274 7.22 -3.96 7.88
CA ASP A 274 8.20 -4.41 6.90
C ASP A 274 7.44 -5.10 5.75
N ALA A 275 7.65 -4.63 4.52
CA ALA A 275 6.91 -5.09 3.36
C ALA A 275 7.79 -5.27 2.13
N ALA A 276 7.41 -6.23 1.31
CA ALA A 276 7.93 -6.43 -0.03
C ALA A 276 6.79 -6.82 -0.98
N MET A 277 6.98 -6.61 -2.26
CA MET A 277 6.05 -7.08 -3.28
C MET A 277 6.73 -8.10 -4.18
N TYR A 278 6.07 -9.24 -4.41
CA TYR A 278 6.48 -10.18 -5.44
C TYR A 278 6.00 -9.67 -6.79
N ASP A 279 6.89 -8.96 -7.48
CA ASP A 279 6.57 -8.17 -8.67
C ASP A 279 6.10 -9.05 -9.84
N GLY A 280 6.80 -10.14 -10.15
CA GLY A 280 6.39 -11.10 -11.19
C GLY A 280 5.08 -11.83 -10.91
N SER A 281 4.66 -11.87 -9.62
CA SER A 281 3.33 -12.29 -9.18
C SER A 281 2.93 -13.70 -9.67
N TRP A 282 1.61 -13.94 -9.76
CA TRP A 282 1.06 -15.23 -10.20
C TRP A 282 1.44 -15.60 -11.64
N THR A 283 1.55 -14.61 -12.52
CA THR A 283 1.89 -14.88 -13.91
C THR A 283 3.28 -15.47 -14.05
N GLU A 284 4.29 -14.90 -13.37
CA GLU A 284 5.64 -15.47 -13.35
C GLU A 284 5.63 -16.86 -12.70
N TRP A 285 4.98 -17.00 -11.52
CA TRP A 285 4.91 -18.25 -10.77
C TRP A 285 4.31 -19.39 -11.59
N SER A 286 3.14 -19.14 -12.22
CA SER A 286 2.43 -20.17 -12.99
C SER A 286 3.10 -20.50 -14.31
N THR A 287 3.67 -19.50 -15.01
CA THR A 287 4.44 -19.71 -16.24
C THR A 287 5.69 -20.56 -15.99
N ALA A 288 6.36 -20.33 -14.85
CA ALA A 288 7.48 -21.14 -14.38
C ALA A 288 7.05 -22.51 -13.83
N LYS A 289 5.75 -22.87 -13.93
CA LYS A 289 5.18 -24.14 -13.47
C LYS A 289 5.52 -24.49 -12.02
N GLN A 290 5.56 -23.48 -11.16
CA GLN A 290 5.79 -23.68 -9.73
C GLN A 290 4.58 -24.34 -9.07
N PRO A 291 4.76 -25.02 -7.90
CA PRO A 291 3.65 -25.64 -7.16
C PRO A 291 2.51 -24.65 -6.88
N ALA A 292 1.29 -25.14 -7.00
CA ALA A 292 0.08 -24.34 -6.74
C ALA A 292 -0.90 -25.13 -5.87
N VAL A 293 -1.59 -24.43 -4.98
CA VAL A 293 -2.69 -24.94 -4.17
C VAL A 293 -4.00 -24.44 -4.76
N ARG A 294 -5.07 -25.22 -4.66
CA ARG A 294 -6.43 -24.87 -5.08
C ARG A 294 -7.39 -25.05 -3.92
N GLY A 295 -8.44 -24.28 -3.93
CA GLY A 295 -9.44 -24.28 -2.87
C GLY A 295 -9.13 -23.24 -1.78
N ASP A 296 -9.62 -23.51 -0.58
CA ASP A 296 -9.46 -22.62 0.58
C ASP A 296 -8.11 -22.80 1.26
#